data_11464c6b4a8861a18afe977cdc2ff116
#
_entry.id   11464c6b4a8861a18afe977cdc2ff116
#
_cell.length_a   1.000
_cell.length_b   1.000
_cell.length_c   1.000
_cell.angle_alpha   90.00
_cell.angle_beta   90.00
_cell.angle_gamma   90.00
#
_symmetry.space_group_name_H-M   'P 1'
#
loop_
_entity.id
_entity.type
_entity.pdbx_description
1 polymer ?
#
loop_
_entity_poly.entity_id
_entity_poly.type
_entity_poly.pdbx_seq_one_letter_code
_entity_poly.pdbx_strand_id
1 'polypeptide(L)'
;MNSRRQFFQMAGLAGGAVAAAAVSRVAMAALPEPVFQTKPDTMPPLVPHNGRPYNPVVTLNGWTLPWRMNNGVKEFHLVAEPVVREMAPGMKAHLWGYNGQSPGPTIEVVEGDRVRIFVTNRLPEHTSIHWHGQRLPNGMDGVGGLTQKAIDPGKTFVYEFVARRPGTFMYHPHADEMTQMAMGMMGFWITHPKTKHPLIDEVDRDFVFLLNAYDIDPGSYTPKIMTMLDFNLWSWNSRIFPGIDSLNVRKNDKVRIRMGNLTMTNH
;
A
#
# COMPACT_ATOMS: atom_id res chain seq x y z
N MET A 1 57.59 8.86 5.81
CA MET A 1 56.46 9.67 6.28
C MET A 1 55.22 9.29 5.48
N ASN A 2 54.43 8.37 5.99
CA ASN A 2 53.15 8.01 5.32
C ASN A 2 52.12 9.11 5.59
N SER A 3 51.55 9.64 4.55
CA SER A 3 50.61 10.75 4.64
C SER A 3 49.31 10.32 5.38
N ARG A 4 48.71 11.24 6.13
CA ARG A 4 47.42 11.05 6.80
C ARG A 4 46.32 10.50 5.86
N ARG A 5 46.45 10.73 4.56
CA ARG A 5 45.55 10.23 3.53
C ARG A 5 45.57 8.71 3.35
N GLN A 6 46.76 8.07 3.50
CA GLN A 6 46.88 6.62 3.41
C GLN A 6 46.32 5.90 4.64
N PHE A 7 46.43 6.51 5.82
CA PHE A 7 45.86 5.96 7.05
C PHE A 7 44.30 5.90 6.99
N PHE A 8 43.68 6.94 6.50
CA PHE A 8 42.18 6.94 6.36
C PHE A 8 41.71 5.98 5.28
N GLN A 9 42.47 5.75 4.21
CA GLN A 9 42.07 4.78 3.19
C GLN A 9 42.16 3.32 3.69
N MET A 10 43.14 3.00 4.52
CA MET A 10 43.24 1.64 5.11
C MET A 10 42.23 1.40 6.23
N ALA A 11 41.92 2.40 7.05
CA ALA A 11 40.91 2.27 8.10
C ALA A 11 39.48 2.16 7.53
N GLY A 12 39.18 2.85 6.40
CA GLY A 12 37.90 2.77 5.72
C GLY A 12 37.61 1.41 5.09
N LEU A 13 38.61 0.76 4.53
CA LEU A 13 38.44 -0.55 3.90
C LEU A 13 38.24 -1.70 4.91
N ALA A 14 38.88 -1.64 6.05
CA ALA A 14 38.74 -2.67 7.10
C ALA A 14 37.39 -2.55 7.84
N GLY A 15 36.92 -1.34 8.10
CA GLY A 15 35.61 -1.08 8.73
C GLY A 15 34.42 -1.40 7.84
N GLY A 16 34.54 -1.10 6.55
CA GLY A 16 33.45 -1.34 5.57
C GLY A 16 33.23 -2.83 5.31
N ALA A 17 34.26 -3.63 5.25
CA ALA A 17 34.11 -5.06 4.97
C ALA A 17 33.48 -5.84 6.15
N VAL A 18 33.79 -5.46 7.40
CA VAL A 18 33.20 -6.11 8.58
C VAL A 18 31.72 -5.68 8.74
N ALA A 19 31.39 -4.42 8.50
CA ALA A 19 30.01 -3.94 8.57
C ALA A 19 29.12 -4.55 7.46
N ALA A 20 29.63 -4.66 6.23
CA ALA A 20 28.89 -5.28 5.13
C ALA A 20 28.67 -6.79 5.37
N ALA A 21 29.63 -7.51 5.93
CA ALA A 21 29.48 -8.92 6.26
C ALA A 21 28.52 -9.16 7.43
N ALA A 22 28.45 -8.26 8.41
CA ALA A 22 27.51 -8.35 9.51
C ALA A 22 26.07 -8.01 9.08
N VAL A 23 25.89 -6.98 8.23
CA VAL A 23 24.58 -6.60 7.71
C VAL A 23 24.02 -7.69 6.80
N SER A 24 24.83 -8.30 5.94
CA SER A 24 24.37 -9.37 5.05
C SER A 24 23.96 -10.65 5.80
N ARG A 25 24.58 -10.94 6.97
CA ARG A 25 24.17 -12.09 7.79
C ARG A 25 22.89 -11.82 8.61
N VAL A 26 22.62 -10.58 9.00
CA VAL A 26 21.38 -10.22 9.71
C VAL A 26 20.20 -10.14 8.75
N ALA A 27 20.43 -9.72 7.52
CA ALA A 27 19.38 -9.67 6.48
C ALA A 27 18.94 -11.06 5.98
N MET A 28 19.71 -12.12 6.26
CA MET A 28 19.35 -13.50 5.92
C MET A 28 18.64 -14.26 7.06
N ALA A 29 18.34 -13.65 8.17
CA ALA A 29 17.39 -14.22 9.11
C ALA A 29 16.02 -14.28 8.40
N ALA A 30 15.57 -15.50 8.11
CA ALA A 30 14.35 -15.74 7.34
C ALA A 30 13.21 -14.85 7.83
N LEU A 31 12.67 -14.02 6.93
CA LEU A 31 11.46 -13.28 7.21
C LEU A 31 10.37 -14.31 7.53
N PRO A 32 9.54 -14.08 8.55
CA PRO A 32 8.47 -15.00 8.88
C PRO A 32 7.54 -15.16 7.67
N GLU A 33 7.07 -16.38 7.45
CA GLU A 33 6.12 -16.71 6.38
C GLU A 33 4.92 -15.77 6.36
N PRO A 34 4.37 -15.44 5.18
CA PRO A 34 3.21 -14.59 5.06
C PRO A 34 2.04 -15.12 5.90
N VAL A 35 1.48 -14.30 6.77
CA VAL A 35 0.28 -14.64 7.56
C VAL A 35 -0.95 -14.75 6.67
N PHE A 36 -0.92 -14.09 5.51
CA PHE A 36 -2.00 -14.12 4.52
C PHE A 36 -1.50 -14.66 3.19
N GLN A 37 -2.28 -15.56 2.61
CA GLN A 37 -2.05 -15.98 1.24
C GLN A 37 -2.34 -14.81 0.30
N THR A 38 -1.46 -14.61 -0.67
CA THR A 38 -1.73 -13.70 -1.78
C THR A 38 -2.91 -14.24 -2.57
N LYS A 39 -3.90 -13.39 -2.83
CA LYS A 39 -5.00 -13.78 -3.73
C LYS A 39 -4.59 -13.58 -5.17
N PRO A 40 -5.15 -14.37 -6.10
CA PRO A 40 -4.96 -14.13 -7.53
C PRO A 40 -5.37 -12.70 -7.87
N ASP A 41 -4.61 -12.08 -8.74
CA ASP A 41 -4.87 -10.74 -9.25
C ASP A 41 -5.95 -10.79 -10.34
N THR A 42 -7.16 -11.13 -9.93
CA THR A 42 -8.31 -11.27 -10.80
C THR A 42 -9.45 -10.37 -10.38
N MET A 43 -10.14 -9.80 -11.36
CA MET A 43 -11.32 -9.03 -11.10
C MET A 43 -12.44 -9.95 -10.57
N PRO A 44 -13.12 -9.59 -9.47
CA PRO A 44 -14.20 -10.40 -8.97
C PRO A 44 -15.36 -10.45 -9.97
N PRO A 45 -16.11 -11.56 -10.03
CA PRO A 45 -17.25 -11.69 -10.92
C PRO A 45 -18.33 -10.66 -10.59
N LEU A 46 -19.20 -10.37 -11.57
CA LEU A 46 -20.40 -9.57 -11.39
C LEU A 46 -21.40 -10.33 -10.50
N VAL A 47 -21.27 -10.18 -9.19
CA VAL A 47 -22.17 -10.82 -8.23
C VAL A 47 -23.20 -9.83 -7.69
N PRO A 48 -24.41 -10.28 -7.38
CA PRO A 48 -25.42 -9.46 -6.73
C PRO A 48 -25.00 -9.08 -5.31
N HIS A 49 -25.68 -8.11 -4.78
CA HIS A 49 -25.51 -7.56 -3.44
C HIS A 49 -25.71 -8.66 -2.36
N ASN A 50 -24.67 -9.06 -1.67
CA ASN A 50 -24.71 -10.12 -0.67
C ASN A 50 -25.17 -9.63 0.72
N GLY A 51 -26.27 -8.87 0.79
CA GLY A 51 -26.77 -8.32 2.05
C GLY A 51 -25.85 -7.27 2.72
N ARG A 52 -24.82 -6.83 2.04
CA ARG A 52 -23.97 -5.71 2.52
C ARG A 52 -24.73 -4.40 2.39
N PRO A 53 -24.53 -3.44 3.29
CA PRO A 53 -25.20 -2.13 3.22
C PRO A 53 -24.70 -1.27 2.06
N TYR A 54 -23.73 -1.74 1.27
CA TYR A 54 -23.12 -1.05 0.14
C TYR A 54 -22.70 -2.05 -0.95
N ASN A 55 -22.54 -1.57 -2.18
CA ASN A 55 -21.89 -2.34 -3.23
C ASN A 55 -20.38 -2.38 -2.98
N PRO A 56 -19.76 -3.58 -2.94
CA PRO A 56 -18.33 -3.68 -2.81
C PRO A 56 -17.61 -2.95 -3.92
N VAL A 57 -16.51 -2.28 -3.57
CA VAL A 57 -15.63 -1.67 -4.54
C VAL A 57 -14.87 -2.76 -5.30
N VAL A 58 -14.70 -2.56 -6.59
CA VAL A 58 -13.86 -3.42 -7.45
C VAL A 58 -12.50 -2.76 -7.61
N THR A 59 -11.48 -3.37 -7.04
CA THR A 59 -10.09 -2.99 -7.26
C THR A 59 -9.57 -3.84 -8.41
N LEU A 60 -9.41 -3.23 -9.59
CA LEU A 60 -8.85 -3.92 -10.74
C LEU A 60 -7.43 -4.37 -10.44
N ASN A 61 -7.15 -5.63 -10.78
CA ASN A 61 -5.86 -6.25 -10.55
C ASN A 61 -5.41 -6.23 -9.08
N GLY A 62 -6.38 -6.22 -8.17
CA GLY A 62 -6.18 -6.23 -6.74
C GLY A 62 -7.40 -6.79 -6.01
N TRP A 63 -7.48 -6.57 -4.70
CA TRP A 63 -8.54 -7.10 -3.86
C TRP A 63 -8.80 -6.24 -2.62
N THR A 64 -9.92 -6.49 -1.97
CA THR A 64 -10.31 -5.82 -0.73
C THR A 64 -9.80 -6.60 0.49
N LEU A 65 -9.23 -5.90 1.47
CA LEU A 65 -8.69 -6.52 2.68
C LEU A 65 -9.81 -7.19 3.48
N PRO A 66 -9.73 -8.48 3.75
CA PRO A 66 -10.71 -9.18 4.57
C PRO A 66 -10.62 -8.71 6.03
N TRP A 67 -11.74 -8.77 6.72
CA TRP A 67 -11.83 -8.45 8.13
C TRP A 67 -12.68 -9.50 8.87
N ARG A 68 -12.52 -9.53 10.17
CA ARG A 68 -13.39 -10.31 11.07
C ARG A 68 -14.04 -9.38 12.09
N MET A 69 -15.23 -9.75 12.55
CA MET A 69 -15.89 -9.05 13.65
C MET A 69 -15.43 -9.64 14.98
N ASN A 70 -14.98 -8.79 15.88
CA ASN A 70 -14.59 -9.15 17.24
C ASN A 70 -15.18 -8.14 18.22
N ASN A 71 -16.20 -8.53 18.99
CA ASN A 71 -16.87 -7.68 19.98
C ASN A 71 -17.28 -6.28 19.44
N GLY A 72 -17.87 -6.25 18.24
CA GLY A 72 -18.32 -5.01 17.60
C GLY A 72 -17.22 -4.18 16.96
N VAL A 73 -16.00 -4.70 16.88
CA VAL A 73 -14.86 -4.07 16.22
C VAL A 73 -14.51 -4.87 14.95
N LYS A 74 -14.36 -4.20 13.82
CA LYS A 74 -13.82 -4.79 12.58
C LYS A 74 -12.31 -4.88 12.69
N GLU A 75 -11.77 -6.08 12.72
CA GLU A 75 -10.34 -6.33 12.79
C GLU A 75 -9.78 -6.65 11.41
N PHE A 76 -8.75 -5.92 11.04
CA PHE A 76 -7.98 -6.09 9.80
C PHE A 76 -6.53 -6.44 10.14
N HIS A 77 -5.85 -7.12 9.22
CA HIS A 77 -4.41 -7.31 9.32
C HIS A 77 -3.73 -6.89 8.02
N LEU A 78 -2.94 -5.83 8.11
CA LEU A 78 -2.15 -5.28 7.03
C LEU A 78 -0.68 -5.66 7.25
N VAL A 79 -0.06 -6.29 6.27
CA VAL A 79 1.34 -6.70 6.32
C VAL A 79 2.14 -5.90 5.31
N ALA A 80 3.02 -5.02 5.77
CA ALA A 80 3.95 -4.29 4.93
C ALA A 80 5.14 -5.20 4.58
N GLU A 81 5.39 -5.43 3.28
CA GLU A 81 6.39 -6.41 2.83
C GLU A 81 6.88 -6.12 1.40
N PRO A 82 8.08 -6.63 1.04
CA PRO A 82 8.51 -6.64 -0.36
C PRO A 82 7.55 -7.48 -1.21
N VAL A 83 7.26 -7.00 -2.42
CA VAL A 83 6.36 -7.65 -3.37
C VAL A 83 6.97 -7.68 -4.78
N VAL A 84 6.60 -8.67 -5.58
CA VAL A 84 6.87 -8.67 -7.01
C VAL A 84 5.58 -8.41 -7.73
N ARG A 85 5.53 -7.30 -8.47
CA ARG A 85 4.36 -6.90 -9.24
C ARG A 85 4.62 -7.09 -10.73
N GLU A 86 3.81 -7.87 -11.40
CA GLU A 86 3.78 -7.90 -12.86
C GLU A 86 2.99 -6.70 -13.35
N MET A 87 3.66 -5.72 -13.94
CA MET A 87 3.05 -4.45 -14.38
C MET A 87 2.40 -4.59 -15.77
N ALA A 88 2.98 -5.40 -16.63
CA ALA A 88 2.46 -5.84 -17.92
C ALA A 88 2.94 -7.28 -18.17
N PRO A 89 2.36 -8.01 -19.14
CA PRO A 89 2.79 -9.38 -19.45
C PRO A 89 4.31 -9.48 -19.64
N GLY A 90 4.97 -10.24 -18.77
CA GLY A 90 6.43 -10.44 -18.78
C GLY A 90 7.24 -9.31 -18.12
N MET A 91 6.65 -8.16 -17.80
CA MET A 91 7.32 -7.05 -17.12
C MET A 91 7.03 -7.09 -15.62
N LYS A 92 8.02 -7.46 -14.83
CA LYS A 92 7.94 -7.51 -13.37
C LYS A 92 8.70 -6.35 -12.74
N ALA A 93 8.17 -5.84 -11.62
CA ALA A 93 8.84 -4.85 -10.77
C ALA A 93 8.96 -5.39 -9.34
N HIS A 94 10.10 -5.13 -8.72
CA HIS A 94 10.35 -5.40 -7.31
C HIS A 94 9.95 -4.16 -6.53
N LEU A 95 8.79 -4.22 -5.91
CA LEU A 95 8.17 -3.14 -5.17
C LEU A 95 8.13 -3.47 -3.68
N TRP A 96 7.66 -2.51 -2.90
CA TRP A 96 7.14 -2.76 -1.56
C TRP A 96 5.63 -2.50 -1.57
N GLY A 97 4.91 -3.24 -0.76
CA GLY A 97 3.46 -3.16 -0.74
C GLY A 97 2.86 -3.73 0.53
N TYR A 98 1.61 -4.12 0.43
CA TYR A 98 0.86 -4.68 1.54
C TYR A 98 0.16 -5.96 1.14
N ASN A 99 0.29 -7.00 1.96
CA ASN A 99 -0.38 -8.29 1.76
C ASN A 99 -0.14 -8.87 0.36
N GLY A 100 1.11 -8.83 -0.11
CA GLY A 100 1.54 -9.41 -1.39
C GLY A 100 1.22 -8.58 -2.62
N GLN A 101 0.74 -7.34 -2.49
CA GLN A 101 0.42 -6.50 -3.65
C GLN A 101 0.80 -5.03 -3.48
N SER A 102 0.97 -4.35 -4.60
CA SER A 102 1.05 -2.89 -4.74
C SER A 102 0.12 -2.46 -5.89
N PRO A 103 -0.80 -1.48 -5.71
CA PRO A 103 -1.17 -0.92 -4.41
C PRO A 103 -1.65 -1.99 -3.42
N GLY A 104 -1.58 -1.68 -2.13
CA GLY A 104 -2.13 -2.53 -1.09
C GLY A 104 -3.63 -2.76 -1.23
N PRO A 105 -4.20 -3.76 -0.53
CA PRO A 105 -5.62 -4.09 -0.63
C PRO A 105 -6.49 -2.91 -0.20
N THR A 106 -7.60 -2.72 -0.90
CA THR A 106 -8.60 -1.70 -0.53
C THR A 106 -9.23 -2.05 0.81
N ILE A 107 -9.27 -1.10 1.73
CA ILE A 107 -9.96 -1.23 3.00
C ILE A 107 -11.35 -0.61 2.85
N GLU A 108 -12.40 -1.40 3.13
CA GLU A 108 -13.79 -0.95 3.06
C GLU A 108 -14.47 -1.03 4.42
N VAL A 109 -15.04 0.10 4.85
CA VAL A 109 -15.79 0.22 6.10
C VAL A 109 -17.05 1.05 5.89
N VAL A 110 -17.96 1.04 6.86
CA VAL A 110 -19.12 1.90 6.91
C VAL A 110 -18.90 3.01 7.95
N GLU A 111 -19.43 4.18 7.71
CA GLU A 111 -19.42 5.29 8.66
C GLU A 111 -19.96 4.84 10.03
N GLY A 112 -19.17 5.09 11.07
CA GLY A 112 -19.46 4.66 12.44
C GLY A 112 -18.84 3.33 12.82
N ASP A 113 -18.26 2.56 11.91
CA ASP A 113 -17.54 1.34 12.24
C ASP A 113 -16.36 1.64 13.17
N ARG A 114 -16.25 0.84 14.22
CA ARG A 114 -15.01 0.73 15.00
C ARG A 114 -14.07 -0.23 14.29
N VAL A 115 -12.87 0.21 14.05
CA VAL A 115 -11.84 -0.57 13.35
C VAL A 115 -10.64 -0.79 14.25
N ARG A 116 -10.04 -1.96 14.12
CA ARG A 116 -8.73 -2.30 14.69
C ARG A 116 -7.88 -2.90 13.60
N ILE A 117 -6.75 -2.26 13.32
CA ILE A 117 -5.88 -2.65 12.21
C ILE A 117 -4.52 -3.02 12.78
N PHE A 118 -4.19 -4.29 12.70
CA PHE A 118 -2.87 -4.80 13.03
C PHE A 118 -1.97 -4.54 11.82
N VAL A 119 -0.93 -3.73 11.98
CA VAL A 119 0.05 -3.48 10.93
C VAL A 119 1.34 -4.16 11.31
N THR A 120 1.70 -5.21 10.58
CA THR A 120 2.94 -5.96 10.77
C THR A 120 3.97 -5.50 9.74
N ASN A 121 5.14 -5.11 10.20
CA ASN A 121 6.24 -4.69 9.35
C ASN A 121 7.15 -5.89 9.01
N ARG A 122 7.23 -6.24 7.74
CA ARG A 122 8.16 -7.23 7.16
C ARG A 122 9.15 -6.60 6.17
N LEU A 123 9.20 -5.28 6.13
CA LEU A 123 10.20 -4.56 5.36
C LEU A 123 11.58 -4.69 6.02
N PRO A 124 12.65 -4.42 5.26
CA PRO A 124 14.01 -4.36 5.82
C PRO A 124 14.25 -3.12 6.69
N GLU A 125 13.34 -2.17 6.71
CA GLU A 125 13.43 -0.92 7.46
C GLU A 125 12.15 -0.64 8.26
N HIS A 126 12.19 0.36 9.13
CA HIS A 126 11.04 0.80 9.90
C HIS A 126 9.96 1.46 9.01
N THR A 127 8.71 1.38 9.41
CA THR A 127 7.57 1.98 8.71
C THR A 127 6.53 2.54 9.69
N SER A 128 5.51 3.17 9.16
CA SER A 128 4.26 3.49 9.85
C SER A 128 3.15 3.62 8.82
N ILE A 129 1.89 3.71 9.23
CA ILE A 129 0.77 3.92 8.30
C ILE A 129 0.00 5.16 8.69
N HIS A 130 -0.04 6.12 7.79
CA HIS A 130 -0.91 7.28 7.86
C HIS A 130 -2.24 6.99 7.15
N TRP A 131 -3.34 7.30 7.83
CA TRP A 131 -4.72 7.14 7.34
C TRP A 131 -5.20 8.46 6.77
N HIS A 132 -4.73 8.79 5.58
CA HIS A 132 -4.87 10.10 4.98
C HIS A 132 -6.32 10.55 4.85
N GLY A 133 -6.66 11.70 5.43
CA GLY A 133 -7.98 12.31 5.39
C GLY A 133 -8.97 11.76 6.42
N GLN A 134 -8.60 10.78 7.25
CA GLN A 134 -9.44 10.29 8.33
C GLN A 134 -9.45 11.25 9.52
N ARG A 135 -10.58 11.30 10.25
CA ARG A 135 -10.70 11.99 11.53
C ARG A 135 -10.51 10.99 12.66
N LEU A 136 -9.36 10.96 13.26
CA LEU A 136 -8.94 9.96 14.24
C LEU A 136 -8.15 10.59 15.39
N PRO A 137 -7.94 9.88 16.51
CA PRO A 137 -7.10 10.35 17.60
C PRO A 137 -5.66 10.54 17.15
N ASN A 138 -4.98 11.59 17.65
CA ASN A 138 -3.62 11.93 17.25
C ASN A 138 -2.63 10.74 17.33
N GLY A 139 -2.68 9.93 18.39
CA GLY A 139 -1.83 8.75 18.52
C GLY A 139 -2.11 7.61 17.51
N MET A 140 -3.13 7.76 16.65
CA MET A 140 -3.49 6.81 15.59
C MET A 140 -3.24 7.38 14.19
N ASP A 141 -2.66 8.58 14.10
CA ASP A 141 -2.44 9.29 12.83
C ASP A 141 -1.30 8.70 12.00
N GLY A 142 -0.41 7.95 12.63
CA GLY A 142 0.59 7.16 11.92
C GLY A 142 1.84 7.91 11.48
N VAL A 143 2.04 9.15 11.96
CA VAL A 143 3.25 9.92 11.63
C VAL A 143 4.41 9.43 12.49
N GLY A 144 5.31 8.65 11.88
CA GLY A 144 6.48 8.09 12.57
C GLY A 144 7.38 9.16 13.16
N GLY A 145 7.70 9.04 14.44
CA GLY A 145 8.53 10.00 15.17
C GLY A 145 7.78 11.23 15.70
N LEU A 146 6.52 11.45 15.31
CA LEU A 146 5.71 12.57 15.78
C LEU A 146 4.48 12.10 16.58
N THR A 147 3.59 11.32 15.97
CA THR A 147 2.37 10.86 16.65
C THR A 147 2.52 9.45 17.22
N GLN A 148 3.49 8.71 16.76
CA GLN A 148 3.84 7.39 17.25
C GLN A 148 5.32 7.05 16.99
N LYS A 149 5.84 6.05 17.71
CA LYS A 149 7.10 5.41 17.32
C LYS A 149 6.91 4.63 16.02
N ALA A 150 7.89 4.69 15.12
CA ALA A 150 7.90 3.86 13.92
C ALA A 150 7.86 2.37 14.27
N ILE A 151 7.33 1.57 13.37
CA ILE A 151 7.19 0.12 13.51
C ILE A 151 8.47 -0.51 12.99
N ASP A 152 9.31 -1.03 13.88
CA ASP A 152 10.56 -1.70 13.51
C ASP A 152 10.29 -3.00 12.72
N PRO A 153 11.25 -3.48 11.90
CA PRO A 153 11.14 -4.77 11.23
C PRO A 153 10.76 -5.91 12.18
N GLY A 154 9.81 -6.75 11.75
CA GLY A 154 9.27 -7.86 12.54
C GLY A 154 8.30 -7.47 13.64
N LYS A 155 7.97 -6.19 13.82
CA LYS A 155 7.04 -5.71 14.84
C LYS A 155 5.65 -5.42 14.26
N THR A 156 4.67 -5.36 15.16
CA THR A 156 3.28 -5.02 14.84
C THR A 156 2.83 -3.83 15.69
N PHE A 157 2.19 -2.86 15.05
CA PHE A 157 1.48 -1.77 15.72
C PHE A 157 -0.03 -1.96 15.52
N VAL A 158 -0.82 -1.51 16.48
CA VAL A 158 -2.29 -1.64 16.42
C VAL A 158 -2.92 -0.26 16.37
N TYR A 159 -3.58 0.02 15.26
CA TYR A 159 -4.39 1.23 15.11
C TYR A 159 -5.84 0.92 15.46
N GLU A 160 -6.44 1.72 16.34
CA GLU A 160 -7.85 1.55 16.72
C GLU A 160 -8.56 2.91 16.72
N PHE A 161 -9.59 3.04 15.88
CA PHE A 161 -10.38 4.27 15.79
C PHE A 161 -11.77 4.01 15.20
N VAL A 162 -12.59 5.06 15.14
CA VAL A 162 -13.91 5.02 14.50
C VAL A 162 -13.83 5.70 13.14
N ALA A 163 -14.32 5.06 12.10
CA ALA A 163 -14.46 5.62 10.77
C ALA A 163 -15.58 6.67 10.75
N ARG A 164 -15.23 7.95 10.91
CA ARG A 164 -16.20 9.03 11.15
C ARG A 164 -16.61 9.81 9.90
N ARG A 165 -15.91 9.63 8.80
CA ARG A 165 -16.10 10.43 7.60
C ARG A 165 -16.31 9.52 6.38
N PRO A 166 -17.48 9.58 5.71
CA PRO A 166 -17.66 8.88 4.46
C PRO A 166 -16.84 9.51 3.35
N GLY A 167 -16.38 8.69 2.40
CA GLY A 167 -15.61 9.17 1.26
C GLY A 167 -14.58 8.18 0.75
N THR A 168 -13.76 8.68 -0.17
CA THR A 168 -12.63 7.97 -0.75
C THR A 168 -11.36 8.59 -0.22
N PHE A 169 -10.54 7.76 0.41
CA PHE A 169 -9.30 8.14 1.07
C PHE A 169 -8.20 7.16 0.69
N MET A 170 -7.01 7.38 1.20
CA MET A 170 -5.86 6.54 0.99
C MET A 170 -5.15 6.25 2.30
N TYR A 171 -4.34 5.21 2.31
CA TYR A 171 -3.35 4.96 3.35
C TYR A 171 -1.98 4.78 2.71
N HIS A 172 -0.96 5.27 3.40
CA HIS A 172 0.41 5.23 2.93
C HIS A 172 1.39 5.28 4.12
N PRO A 173 2.66 4.90 3.94
CA PRO A 173 3.66 5.03 5.00
C PRO A 173 3.94 6.50 5.32
N HIS A 174 4.33 6.76 6.55
CA HIS A 174 4.74 8.10 7.02
C HIS A 174 5.94 8.04 7.97
N ALA A 175 6.88 7.15 7.71
CA ALA A 175 8.18 7.06 8.38
C ALA A 175 9.29 7.46 7.40
N ASP A 176 9.64 6.66 6.42
CA ASP A 176 10.44 7.05 5.25
C ASP A 176 9.52 7.13 4.04
N GLU A 177 8.69 8.17 4.01
CA GLU A 177 7.62 8.33 3.04
C GLU A 177 8.13 8.35 1.61
N MET A 178 9.21 9.09 1.37
CA MET A 178 9.78 9.25 0.03
C MET A 178 10.21 7.91 -0.57
N THR A 179 11.00 7.14 0.15
CA THR A 179 11.44 5.81 -0.29
C THR A 179 10.27 4.85 -0.44
N GLN A 180 9.43 4.78 0.57
CA GLN A 180 8.40 3.74 0.65
C GLN A 180 7.28 3.99 -0.35
N MET A 181 6.91 5.24 -0.61
CA MET A 181 5.94 5.56 -1.66
C MET A 181 6.52 5.37 -3.08
N ALA A 182 7.78 5.75 -3.32
CA ALA A 182 8.45 5.48 -4.59
C ALA A 182 8.55 3.97 -4.87
N MET A 183 8.67 3.15 -3.83
CA MET A 183 8.64 1.68 -3.91
C MET A 183 7.23 1.10 -4.10
N GLY A 184 6.16 1.91 -4.08
CA GLY A 184 4.79 1.48 -4.38
C GLY A 184 3.88 1.24 -3.17
N MET A 185 4.28 1.68 -1.97
CA MET A 185 3.50 1.49 -0.74
C MET A 185 2.37 2.53 -0.63
N MET A 186 1.17 2.12 -1.01
CA MET A 186 -0.05 2.91 -0.93
C MET A 186 -1.27 2.01 -1.05
N GLY A 187 -2.44 2.49 -0.65
CA GLY A 187 -3.69 1.78 -0.85
C GLY A 187 -4.91 2.67 -0.62
N PHE A 188 -6.08 2.18 -1.02
CA PHE A 188 -7.34 2.88 -0.80
C PHE A 188 -7.97 2.56 0.54
N TRP A 189 -8.57 3.58 1.13
CA TRP A 189 -9.52 3.49 2.22
C TRP A 189 -10.87 4.05 1.77
N ILE A 190 -11.90 3.23 1.79
CA ILE A 190 -13.26 3.64 1.44
C ILE A 190 -14.13 3.56 2.68
N THR A 191 -14.71 4.69 3.07
CA THR A 191 -15.77 4.72 4.07
C THR A 191 -17.10 4.94 3.35
N HIS A 192 -17.95 3.92 3.34
CA HIS A 192 -19.28 4.03 2.81
C HIS A 192 -20.17 4.80 3.78
N PRO A 193 -21.06 5.69 3.30
CA PRO A 193 -21.93 6.44 4.17
C PRO A 193 -22.94 5.50 4.85
N LYS A 194 -23.27 5.78 6.10
CA LYS A 194 -24.33 5.07 6.83
C LYS A 194 -25.71 5.34 6.22
N THR A 195 -25.92 6.55 5.75
CA THR A 195 -27.15 6.96 5.02
C THR A 195 -26.77 7.26 3.59
N LYS A 196 -27.28 6.50 2.65
CA LYS A 196 -27.02 6.67 1.23
C LYS A 196 -27.70 7.91 0.67
N HIS A 197 -26.96 8.64 -0.16
CA HIS A 197 -27.55 9.71 -0.97
C HIS A 197 -27.97 9.12 -2.33
N PRO A 198 -29.26 9.26 -2.74
CA PRO A 198 -29.80 8.52 -3.89
C PRO A 198 -29.12 8.85 -5.24
N LEU A 199 -28.55 10.05 -5.39
CA LEU A 199 -27.87 10.44 -6.62
C LEU A 199 -26.38 10.02 -6.68
N ILE A 200 -25.76 9.74 -5.53
CA ILE A 200 -24.32 9.54 -5.46
C ILE A 200 -23.97 8.10 -5.06
N ASP A 201 -24.75 7.51 -4.14
CA ASP A 201 -24.41 6.25 -3.50
C ASP A 201 -25.16 5.04 -4.06
N GLU A 202 -26.17 5.27 -4.90
CA GLU A 202 -26.86 4.21 -5.63
C GLU A 202 -26.14 3.92 -6.95
N VAL A 203 -25.11 3.08 -6.88
CA VAL A 203 -24.34 2.64 -8.03
C VAL A 203 -24.36 1.12 -8.14
N ASP A 204 -24.37 0.62 -9.38
CA ASP A 204 -24.34 -0.81 -9.67
C ASP A 204 -22.90 -1.34 -9.66
N ARG A 205 -21.96 -0.49 -10.06
CA ARG A 205 -20.53 -0.80 -10.10
C ARG A 205 -19.72 0.37 -9.54
N ASP A 206 -18.76 0.04 -8.68
CA ASP A 206 -17.90 1.00 -8.01
C ASP A 206 -16.43 0.55 -8.17
N PHE A 207 -15.64 1.27 -8.96
CA PHE A 207 -14.26 0.92 -9.28
C PHE A 207 -13.29 1.88 -8.60
N VAL A 208 -12.12 1.39 -8.26
CA VAL A 208 -11.02 2.22 -7.75
C VAL A 208 -9.79 2.13 -8.62
N PHE A 209 -9.18 3.28 -8.88
CA PHE A 209 -7.91 3.43 -9.58
C PHE A 209 -6.97 4.31 -8.78
N LEU A 210 -5.82 3.77 -8.44
CA LEU A 210 -4.73 4.50 -7.83
C LEU A 210 -3.67 4.74 -8.89
N LEU A 211 -3.44 6.02 -9.20
CA LEU A 211 -2.36 6.40 -10.09
C LEU A 211 -1.04 6.38 -9.31
N ASN A 212 -0.04 5.79 -9.93
CA ASN A 212 1.34 5.89 -9.47
C ASN A 212 2.30 5.95 -10.65
N ALA A 213 3.44 6.59 -10.43
CA ALA A 213 4.51 6.72 -11.41
C ALA A 213 5.79 6.08 -10.88
N TYR A 214 6.54 5.44 -11.75
CA TYR A 214 7.80 4.80 -11.43
C TYR A 214 8.88 5.22 -12.43
N ASP A 215 10.13 5.22 -11.97
CA ASP A 215 11.30 5.29 -12.84
C ASP A 215 12.08 3.98 -12.67
N ILE A 216 11.99 3.10 -13.68
CA ILE A 216 12.64 1.79 -13.69
C ILE A 216 13.49 1.69 -14.95
N ASP A 217 14.81 1.58 -14.80
CA ASP A 217 15.71 1.44 -15.95
C ASP A 217 15.43 0.15 -16.72
N PRO A 218 15.49 0.18 -18.06
CA PRO A 218 15.44 -1.01 -18.89
C PRO A 218 16.45 -2.06 -18.42
N GLY A 219 15.97 -3.30 -18.16
CA GLY A 219 16.78 -4.39 -17.67
C GLY A 219 16.98 -4.42 -16.15
N SER A 220 16.48 -3.41 -15.43
CA SER A 220 16.31 -3.45 -13.97
C SER A 220 14.88 -3.79 -13.59
N TYR A 221 14.63 -4.04 -12.30
CA TYR A 221 13.29 -4.38 -11.80
C TYR A 221 12.87 -3.50 -10.63
N THR A 222 13.75 -2.65 -10.13
CA THR A 222 13.51 -1.85 -8.93
C THR A 222 13.39 -0.37 -9.28
N PRO A 223 12.36 0.33 -8.77
CA PRO A 223 12.22 1.76 -8.97
C PRO A 223 13.39 2.56 -8.38
N LYS A 224 13.75 3.64 -9.05
CA LYS A 224 14.65 4.67 -8.52
C LYS A 224 13.86 5.57 -7.56
N ILE A 225 14.29 5.62 -6.31
CA ILE A 225 13.60 6.38 -5.27
C ILE A 225 13.85 7.90 -5.33
N MET A 226 14.91 8.33 -5.98
CA MET A 226 15.28 9.75 -6.04
C MET A 226 14.66 10.51 -7.22
N THR A 227 13.91 9.83 -8.10
CA THR A 227 13.25 10.46 -9.23
C THR A 227 12.02 11.25 -8.77
N MET A 228 11.96 12.53 -9.12
CA MET A 228 10.90 13.45 -8.73
C MET A 228 9.99 13.87 -9.89
N LEU A 229 10.48 13.92 -11.12
CA LEU A 229 9.74 14.39 -12.28
C LEU A 229 9.86 13.49 -13.51
N ASP A 230 11.02 12.91 -13.75
CA ASP A 230 11.34 12.19 -14.99
C ASP A 230 10.96 10.71 -14.91
N PHE A 231 9.71 10.45 -14.56
CA PHE A 231 9.17 9.08 -14.50
C PHE A 231 9.02 8.51 -15.91
N ASN A 232 9.31 7.23 -16.07
CA ASN A 232 9.21 6.53 -17.36
C ASN A 232 8.03 5.52 -17.41
N LEU A 233 7.36 5.25 -16.29
CA LEU A 233 6.23 4.33 -16.19
C LEU A 233 5.09 4.97 -15.41
N TRP A 234 3.93 5.07 -16.06
CA TRP A 234 2.69 5.60 -15.49
C TRP A 234 1.69 4.46 -15.37
N SER A 235 1.17 4.26 -14.19
CA SER A 235 0.40 3.06 -13.88
C SER A 235 -0.96 3.37 -13.24
N TRP A 236 -1.90 2.46 -13.47
CA TRP A 236 -3.16 2.36 -12.76
C TRP A 236 -3.13 1.08 -11.93
N ASN A 237 -3.27 1.20 -10.60
CA ASN A 237 -3.15 0.07 -9.68
C ASN A 237 -1.86 -0.74 -9.89
N SER A 238 -0.72 -0.04 -10.12
CA SER A 238 0.58 -0.60 -10.47
C SER A 238 0.55 -1.56 -11.66
N ARG A 239 -0.33 -1.26 -12.63
CA ARG A 239 -0.41 -1.92 -13.95
C ARG A 239 -0.30 -0.89 -15.06
N ILE A 240 0.33 -1.29 -16.14
CA ILE A 240 0.42 -0.52 -17.40
C ILE A 240 -0.22 -1.31 -18.54
N PHE A 241 -0.61 -0.63 -19.61
CA PHE A 241 -1.14 -1.33 -20.79
C PHE A 241 -0.10 -2.30 -21.39
N PRO A 242 -0.49 -3.52 -21.75
CA PRO A 242 -1.84 -4.11 -21.70
C PRO A 242 -2.14 -4.93 -20.42
N GLY A 243 -1.42 -4.72 -19.33
CA GLY A 243 -1.50 -5.54 -18.12
C GLY A 243 -2.68 -5.17 -17.19
N ILE A 244 -3.40 -4.09 -17.47
CA ILE A 244 -4.58 -3.73 -16.68
C ILE A 244 -5.85 -4.36 -17.25
N ASP A 245 -6.72 -4.90 -16.38
CA ASP A 245 -7.96 -5.53 -16.76
C ASP A 245 -9.00 -4.52 -17.23
N SER A 246 -9.96 -4.99 -18.04
CA SER A 246 -11.08 -4.20 -18.51
C SER A 246 -12.13 -3.98 -17.43
N LEU A 247 -12.82 -2.84 -17.49
CA LEU A 247 -13.99 -2.55 -16.66
C LEU A 247 -15.19 -3.36 -17.17
N ASN A 248 -15.66 -4.34 -16.40
CA ASN A 248 -16.82 -5.14 -16.76
C ASN A 248 -18.09 -4.52 -16.18
N VAL A 249 -18.97 -4.06 -17.08
CA VAL A 249 -20.23 -3.43 -16.76
C VAL A 249 -21.35 -3.99 -17.65
N ARG A 250 -22.61 -3.84 -17.20
CA ARG A 250 -23.81 -4.13 -17.99
C ARG A 250 -24.36 -2.87 -18.63
N LYS A 251 -25.10 -3.01 -19.70
CA LYS A 251 -25.85 -1.88 -20.28
C LYS A 251 -26.78 -1.30 -19.22
N ASN A 252 -26.75 0.02 -19.07
CA ASN A 252 -27.50 0.83 -18.10
C ASN A 252 -27.01 0.75 -16.64
N ASP A 253 -25.90 0.09 -16.34
CA ASP A 253 -25.28 0.18 -15.01
C ASP A 253 -24.92 1.63 -14.70
N LYS A 254 -25.25 2.06 -13.49
CA LYS A 254 -24.71 3.29 -12.89
C LYS A 254 -23.31 2.97 -12.36
N VAL A 255 -22.30 3.58 -12.97
CA VAL A 255 -20.91 3.31 -12.67
C VAL A 255 -20.27 4.46 -11.90
N ARG A 256 -19.61 4.17 -10.79
CA ARG A 256 -18.72 5.11 -10.10
C ARG A 256 -17.27 4.68 -10.30
N ILE A 257 -16.43 5.63 -10.64
CA ILE A 257 -14.98 5.46 -10.69
C ILE A 257 -14.37 6.38 -9.64
N ARG A 258 -13.65 5.79 -8.69
CA ARG A 258 -12.90 6.50 -7.68
C ARG A 258 -11.45 6.55 -8.12
N MET A 259 -10.88 7.74 -8.15
CA MET A 259 -9.51 7.96 -8.60
C MET A 259 -8.71 8.60 -7.48
N GLY A 260 -7.54 8.03 -7.20
CA GLY A 260 -6.54 8.61 -6.31
C GLY A 260 -5.26 8.87 -7.08
N ASN A 261 -4.69 10.05 -6.93
CA ASN A 261 -3.39 10.40 -7.51
C ASN A 261 -2.36 10.50 -6.37
N LEU A 262 -1.41 9.58 -6.34
CA LEU A 262 -0.26 9.59 -5.44
C LEU A 262 1.06 9.73 -6.22
N THR A 263 0.98 10.31 -7.41
CA THR A 263 2.18 10.73 -8.16
C THR A 263 2.58 12.14 -7.76
N MET A 264 3.76 12.56 -8.15
CA MET A 264 4.28 13.91 -7.89
C MET A 264 3.83 14.95 -8.93
N THR A 265 2.99 14.56 -9.88
CA THR A 265 2.54 15.43 -10.98
C THR A 265 1.03 15.40 -11.14
N ASN A 266 0.48 16.39 -11.84
CA ASN A 266 -0.93 16.42 -12.22
C ASN A 266 -1.18 15.45 -13.40
N HIS A 267 -2.40 14.94 -13.49
CA HIS A 267 -2.90 14.09 -14.58
C HIS A 267 -4.20 14.59 -15.13
#